data_ffe8fba88037cb4c3a3f94fe8de3d714
#
_entry.id   ffe8fba88037cb4c3a3f94fe8de3d714
#
_cell.length_a   1.000
_cell.length_b   1.000
_cell.length_c   1.000
_cell.angle_alpha   90.00
_cell.angle_beta   90.00
_cell.angle_gamma   90.00
#
_symmetry.space_group_name_H-M   'P 1'
#
loop_
_entity.id
_entity.type
_entity.pdbx_description
1 polymer ?
#
loop_
_entity_poly.entity_id
_entity_poly.type
_entity_poly.pdbx_seq_one_letter_code
_entity_poly.pdbx_strand_id
1 'polypeptide(L)'
;FLLSDVRNNTQTWFKGRDLFIIVNQGKITKTMGLNNDFEILSYSGFSSFNDSQAIINFKNPKSGYMDIYFSYRLVKEGKMKKIINEEEFDYKLVEETFFVPLIRWEGKNYYWIDSDNDIWMSKQTIDPFGKKARITVLKKNSD
;
A
#
# COMPACT_ATOMS: atom_id res chain seq x y z
N PHE A 1 -14.00 1.75 3.31
CA PHE A 1 -13.15 2.66 4.11
C PHE A 1 -13.49 4.11 3.79
N LEU A 2 -13.53 4.95 4.80
CA LEU A 2 -13.73 6.38 4.67
C LEU A 2 -12.45 7.10 5.11
N LEU A 3 -12.07 8.13 4.35
CA LEU A 3 -10.90 8.95 4.68
C LEU A 3 -11.21 9.84 5.88
N SER A 4 -10.41 9.75 6.93
CA SER A 4 -10.61 10.56 8.14
C SER A 4 -9.62 11.72 8.27
N ASP A 5 -8.40 11.56 7.78
CA ASP A 5 -7.36 12.56 7.93
C ASP A 5 -6.32 12.46 6.81
N VAL A 6 -5.77 13.61 6.42
CA VAL A 6 -4.68 13.71 5.45
C VAL A 6 -3.64 14.68 5.99
N ARG A 7 -2.41 14.20 6.18
CA ARG A 7 -1.27 15.03 6.60
C ARG A 7 -0.02 14.60 5.83
N ASN A 8 0.61 15.52 5.09
CA ASN A 8 1.91 15.28 4.44
C ASN A 8 2.00 13.95 3.69
N ASN A 9 1.16 13.64 2.74
CA ASN A 9 1.13 12.38 2.01
C ASN A 9 0.75 11.14 2.88
N THR A 10 0.40 11.35 4.12
CA THR A 10 -0.12 10.28 4.99
C THR A 10 -1.63 10.42 5.09
N GLN A 11 -2.32 9.33 4.82
CA GLN A 11 -3.77 9.27 4.87
C GLN A 11 -4.21 8.24 5.92
N THR A 12 -5.20 8.61 6.72
CA THR A 12 -5.84 7.69 7.65
C THR A 12 -7.24 7.36 7.15
N TRP A 13 -7.50 6.09 6.94
CA TRP A 13 -8.78 5.57 6.49
C TRP A 13 -9.40 4.70 7.57
N PHE A 14 -10.72 4.72 7.70
CA PHE A 14 -11.42 3.90 8.68
C PHE A 14 -12.60 3.15 8.06
N LYS A 15 -12.94 2.02 8.68
CA LYS A 15 -14.13 1.24 8.36
C LYS A 15 -14.83 0.87 9.66
N GLY A 16 -16.08 1.33 9.82
CA GLY A 16 -16.78 1.16 11.10
C GLY A 16 -16.08 1.95 12.22
N ARG A 17 -16.13 1.42 13.43
CA ARG A 17 -15.54 2.08 14.59
C ARG A 17 -14.14 1.60 14.94
N ASP A 18 -13.76 0.42 14.46
CA ASP A 18 -12.64 -0.33 15.03
C ASP A 18 -11.51 -0.60 14.05
N LEU A 19 -11.73 -0.45 12.75
CA LEU A 19 -10.70 -0.74 11.75
C LEU A 19 -10.16 0.55 11.14
N PHE A 20 -8.83 0.73 11.28
CA PHE A 20 -8.10 1.85 10.69
C PHE A 20 -6.95 1.33 9.84
N ILE A 21 -6.68 2.01 8.75
CA ILE A 21 -5.46 1.83 7.97
C ILE A 21 -4.78 3.17 7.77
N ILE A 22 -3.46 3.16 7.82
CA ILE A 22 -2.64 4.33 7.51
C ILE A 22 -1.93 4.06 6.20
N VAL A 23 -2.12 4.97 5.26
CA VAL A 23 -1.54 4.93 3.91
C VAL A 23 -0.54 6.06 3.78
N ASN A 24 0.70 5.72 3.49
CA ASN A 24 1.78 6.69 3.27
C ASN A 24 2.27 6.58 1.83
N GLN A 25 2.15 7.68 1.07
CA GLN A 25 2.51 7.72 -0.35
C GLN A 25 1.88 6.58 -1.16
N GLY A 26 0.61 6.25 -0.86
CA GLY A 26 -0.13 5.21 -1.55
C GLY A 26 0.07 3.79 -1.04
N LYS A 27 0.98 3.58 -0.08
CA LYS A 27 1.22 2.28 0.53
C LYS A 27 0.63 2.19 1.93
N ILE A 28 -0.05 1.07 2.21
CA ILE A 28 -0.52 0.78 3.57
C ILE A 28 0.70 0.46 4.43
N THR A 29 0.94 1.28 5.45
CA THR A 29 2.07 1.12 6.36
C THR A 29 1.65 0.68 7.75
N LYS A 30 0.36 0.77 8.10
CA LYS A 30 -0.13 0.38 9.41
C LYS A 30 -1.58 -0.01 9.36
N THR A 31 -1.94 -1.05 10.09
CA THR A 31 -3.33 -1.43 10.37
C THR A 31 -3.61 -1.39 11.85
N MET A 32 -4.85 -1.12 12.22
CA MET A 32 -5.34 -1.15 13.59
C MET A 32 -6.75 -1.71 13.61
N GLY A 33 -6.99 -2.72 14.46
CA GLY A 33 -8.30 -3.34 14.61
C GLY A 33 -8.47 -4.68 13.89
N LEU A 34 -7.42 -5.20 13.26
CA LEU A 34 -7.39 -6.55 12.72
C LEU A 34 -6.81 -7.53 13.75
N ASN A 35 -6.98 -8.83 13.50
CA ASN A 35 -6.38 -9.86 14.36
C ASN A 35 -4.84 -9.85 14.30
N ASN A 36 -4.29 -9.43 13.18
CA ASN A 36 -2.83 -9.42 12.94
C ASN A 36 -2.39 -8.04 12.44
N ASP A 37 -2.57 -7.03 13.29
CA ASP A 37 -2.14 -5.69 12.96
C ASP A 37 -0.63 -5.59 12.78
N PHE A 38 -0.20 -4.75 11.84
CA PHE A 38 1.22 -4.51 11.59
C PHE A 38 1.52 -3.03 11.39
N GLU A 39 2.79 -2.71 11.50
CA GLU A 39 3.34 -1.39 11.18
C GLU A 39 4.67 -1.56 10.44
N ILE A 40 4.82 -0.87 9.31
CA ILE A 40 6.05 -0.83 8.54
C ILE A 40 6.75 0.48 8.82
N LEU A 41 8.02 0.37 9.22
CA LEU A 41 8.88 1.49 9.62
C LEU A 41 10.12 1.57 8.72
N SER A 42 10.78 2.72 8.73
CA SER A 42 12.05 2.94 8.04
C SER A 42 11.99 2.61 6.55
N TYR A 43 10.93 3.04 5.91
CA TYR A 43 10.65 2.74 4.52
C TYR A 43 11.28 3.76 3.59
N SER A 44 12.21 3.31 2.74
CA SER A 44 12.86 4.16 1.74
C SER A 44 12.75 3.55 0.35
N GLY A 45 12.82 4.39 -0.69
CA GLY A 45 12.82 3.92 -2.09
C GLY A 45 11.45 3.58 -2.66
N PHE A 46 10.39 3.84 -1.94
CA PHE A 46 9.04 3.47 -2.34
C PHE A 46 8.54 4.24 -3.57
N SER A 47 8.83 5.54 -3.64
CA SER A 47 8.35 6.41 -4.72
C SER A 47 8.91 6.05 -6.09
N SER A 48 10.02 5.32 -6.15
CA SER A 48 10.66 4.90 -7.40
C SER A 48 10.39 3.44 -7.76
N PHE A 49 9.67 2.67 -6.94
CA PHE A 49 9.39 1.25 -7.14
C PHE A 49 10.65 0.42 -7.39
N ASN A 50 11.70 0.73 -6.66
CA ASN A 50 12.96 -0.02 -6.65
C ASN A 50 12.98 -0.99 -5.49
N ASP A 51 13.75 -2.08 -5.64
CA ASP A 51 13.99 -3.02 -4.56
C ASP A 51 14.44 -2.29 -3.31
N SER A 52 13.85 -2.63 -2.18
CA SER A 52 14.06 -1.91 -0.93
C SER A 52 13.88 -2.81 0.27
N GLN A 53 14.30 -2.30 1.41
CA GLN A 53 14.16 -2.95 2.71
C GLN A 53 13.51 -1.98 3.68
N ALA A 54 12.69 -2.51 4.57
CA ALA A 54 12.08 -1.78 5.66
C ALA A 54 12.05 -2.65 6.91
N ILE A 55 11.41 -2.17 7.95
CA ILE A 55 11.21 -2.89 9.21
C ILE A 55 9.72 -3.04 9.42
N ILE A 56 9.28 -4.24 9.79
CA ILE A 56 7.89 -4.54 10.11
C ILE A 56 7.79 -5.01 11.55
N ASN A 57 6.73 -4.58 12.22
CA ASN A 57 6.38 -5.00 13.57
C ASN A 57 4.93 -5.44 13.61
N PHE A 58 4.67 -6.67 14.03
CA PHE A 58 3.31 -7.15 14.29
C PHE A 58 2.91 -6.83 15.72
N LYS A 59 1.68 -6.35 15.89
CA LYS A 59 1.14 -5.97 17.20
C LYS A 59 0.54 -7.15 17.94
N ASN A 60 -0.01 -8.13 17.21
CA ASN A 60 -0.65 -9.30 17.80
C ASN A 60 -0.50 -10.52 16.86
N PRO A 61 0.25 -11.57 17.25
CA PRO A 61 1.11 -11.58 18.44
C PRO A 61 2.27 -10.58 18.29
N LYS A 62 2.70 -10.01 19.39
CA LYS A 62 3.83 -9.06 19.40
C LYS A 62 5.10 -9.76 18.93
N SER A 63 5.63 -9.35 17.81
CA SER A 63 6.77 -10.02 17.16
C SER A 63 8.11 -9.34 17.38
N GLY A 64 8.11 -8.06 17.82
CA GLY A 64 9.29 -7.22 17.74
C GLY A 64 9.56 -6.78 16.30
N TYR A 65 10.72 -6.18 16.06
CA TYR A 65 11.10 -5.66 14.76
C TYR A 65 11.74 -6.74 13.90
N MET A 66 11.28 -6.86 12.64
CA MET A 66 11.78 -7.81 11.67
C MET A 66 12.08 -7.09 10.35
N ASP A 67 13.02 -7.62 9.58
CA ASP A 67 13.25 -7.12 8.23
C ASP A 67 12.14 -7.55 7.29
N ILE A 68 11.74 -6.65 6.40
CA ILE A 68 10.85 -6.91 5.29
C ILE A 68 11.51 -6.40 4.01
N TYR A 69 11.49 -7.22 2.96
CA TYR A 69 12.10 -6.91 1.67
C TYR A 69 11.03 -6.74 0.62
N PHE A 70 11.22 -5.77 -0.25
CA PHE A 70 10.31 -5.47 -1.36
C PHE A 70 11.05 -5.57 -2.68
N SER A 71 10.43 -6.23 -3.65
CA SER A 71 10.88 -6.25 -5.04
C SER A 71 9.73 -5.90 -5.97
N TYR A 72 10.04 -5.34 -7.13
CA TYR A 72 9.04 -4.80 -8.04
C TYR A 72 9.20 -5.35 -9.44
N ARG A 73 8.08 -5.57 -10.12
CA ARG A 73 8.02 -6.03 -11.49
C ARG A 73 6.91 -5.31 -12.25
N LEU A 74 7.23 -4.83 -13.45
CA LEU A 74 6.20 -4.31 -14.36
C LEU A 74 5.42 -5.51 -14.94
N VAL A 75 4.10 -5.52 -14.73
CA VAL A 75 3.23 -6.60 -15.20
C VAL A 75 2.67 -6.29 -16.56
N LYS A 76 2.12 -5.10 -16.74
CA LYS A 76 1.55 -4.65 -18.01
C LYS A 76 1.41 -3.13 -18.05
N GLU A 77 1.19 -2.63 -19.25
CA GLU A 77 0.88 -1.23 -19.53
C GLU A 77 -0.43 -1.15 -20.29
N GLY A 78 -1.10 -0.03 -20.21
CA GLY A 78 -2.36 0.19 -20.91
C GLY A 78 -2.92 1.56 -20.68
N LYS A 79 -4.20 1.69 -20.98
CA LYS A 79 -4.96 2.94 -20.78
C LYS A 79 -6.13 2.68 -19.86
N MET A 80 -6.41 3.62 -18.97
CA MET A 80 -7.57 3.58 -18.10
C MET A 80 -8.17 4.97 -17.94
N LYS A 81 -9.40 5.01 -17.43
CA LYS A 81 -10.13 6.27 -17.25
C LYS A 81 -10.18 6.63 -15.77
N LYS A 82 -10.00 7.91 -15.48
CA LYS A 82 -10.25 8.45 -14.15
C LYS A 82 -11.74 8.38 -13.84
N ILE A 83 -12.07 7.98 -12.62
CA ILE A 83 -13.47 7.79 -12.22
C ILE A 83 -14.26 9.10 -12.28
N ILE A 84 -13.66 10.20 -11.85
CA ILE A 84 -14.38 11.46 -11.64
C ILE A 84 -14.74 12.20 -12.94
N ASN A 85 -13.93 12.11 -13.99
CA ASN A 85 -14.10 12.86 -15.22
C ASN A 85 -13.96 12.03 -16.50
N GLU A 86 -13.79 10.72 -16.38
CA GLU A 86 -13.57 9.79 -17.48
C GLU A 86 -12.36 10.12 -18.37
N GLU A 87 -11.48 11.01 -17.91
CA GLU A 87 -10.25 11.33 -18.63
C GLU A 87 -9.35 10.11 -18.73
N GLU A 88 -8.91 9.79 -19.96
CA GLU A 88 -8.05 8.63 -20.22
C GLU A 88 -6.59 8.98 -19.93
N PHE A 89 -5.88 8.03 -19.31
CA PHE A 89 -4.45 8.18 -19.06
C PHE A 89 -3.73 6.85 -19.22
N ASP A 90 -2.44 6.92 -19.53
CA ASP A 90 -1.59 5.75 -19.63
C ASP A 90 -1.21 5.26 -18.22
N TYR A 91 -1.36 3.96 -17.98
CA TYR A 91 -0.98 3.37 -16.71
C TYR A 91 0.06 2.26 -16.89
N LYS A 92 0.79 2.03 -15.82
CA LYS A 92 1.61 0.83 -15.62
C LYS A 92 1.08 0.07 -14.41
N LEU A 93 0.95 -1.25 -14.55
CA LEU A 93 0.63 -2.13 -13.43
C LEU A 93 1.93 -2.70 -12.88
N VAL A 94 2.25 -2.33 -11.65
CA VAL A 94 3.45 -2.77 -10.94
C VAL A 94 3.06 -3.78 -9.87
N GLU A 95 3.72 -4.93 -9.88
CA GLU A 95 3.61 -5.94 -8.84
C GLU A 95 4.73 -5.76 -7.83
N GLU A 96 4.37 -5.60 -6.57
CA GLU A 96 5.30 -5.59 -5.45
C GLU A 96 5.24 -6.95 -4.77
N THR A 97 6.38 -7.62 -4.66
CA THR A 97 6.51 -8.82 -3.84
C THR A 97 7.18 -8.44 -2.54
N PHE A 98 6.57 -8.77 -1.42
CA PHE A 98 7.18 -8.55 -0.11
C PHE A 98 7.52 -9.89 0.54
N PHE A 99 8.58 -9.87 1.35
CA PHE A 99 9.06 -11.06 2.04
C PHE A 99 9.60 -10.71 3.42
N VAL A 100 9.10 -11.42 4.44
CA VAL A 100 9.57 -11.34 5.83
C VAL A 100 10.23 -12.67 6.18
N PRO A 101 11.57 -12.77 6.07
CA PRO A 101 12.27 -14.06 6.21
C PRO A 101 12.04 -14.77 7.54
N LEU A 102 12.02 -14.01 8.63
CA LEU A 102 11.97 -14.57 9.98
C LEU A 102 10.71 -15.40 10.24
N ILE A 103 9.59 -15.03 9.62
CA ILE A 103 8.31 -15.75 9.75
C ILE A 103 7.88 -16.41 8.44
N ARG A 104 8.73 -16.37 7.41
CA ARG A 104 8.45 -16.91 6.07
C ARG A 104 7.14 -16.40 5.49
N TRP A 105 6.84 -15.14 5.72
CA TRP A 105 5.66 -14.51 5.14
C TRP A 105 6.02 -13.85 3.83
N GLU A 106 5.31 -14.22 2.79
CA GLU A 106 5.48 -13.68 1.45
C GLU A 106 4.11 -13.34 0.88
N GLY A 107 4.04 -12.25 0.13
CA GLY A 107 2.81 -11.85 -0.54
C GLY A 107 3.08 -10.84 -1.64
N LYS A 108 1.99 -10.44 -2.31
CA LYS A 108 2.04 -9.53 -3.44
C LYS A 108 1.05 -8.41 -3.28
N ASN A 109 1.48 -7.22 -3.65
CA ASN A 109 0.65 -6.04 -3.77
C ASN A 109 0.69 -5.54 -5.21
N TYR A 110 -0.33 -4.81 -5.63
CA TYR A 110 -0.45 -4.32 -7.00
C TYR A 110 -0.78 -2.84 -7.00
N TYR A 111 -0.10 -2.09 -7.89
CA TYR A 111 -0.26 -0.65 -8.01
C TYR A 111 -0.45 -0.26 -9.47
N TRP A 112 -1.50 0.48 -9.75
CA TRP A 112 -1.74 1.10 -11.06
C TRP A 112 -1.25 2.53 -10.97
N ILE A 113 -0.18 2.85 -11.69
CA ILE A 113 0.51 4.14 -11.61
C ILE A 113 0.47 4.86 -12.95
N ASP A 114 0.55 6.17 -12.91
CA ASP A 114 0.68 7.00 -14.09
C ASP A 114 2.15 7.27 -14.45
N SER A 115 2.39 8.14 -15.45
CA SER A 115 3.73 8.50 -15.89
C SER A 115 4.55 9.25 -14.83
N ASP A 116 3.91 9.85 -13.84
CA ASP A 116 4.56 10.53 -12.72
C ASP A 116 4.75 9.62 -11.51
N ASN A 117 4.49 8.32 -11.66
CA ASN A 117 4.51 7.32 -10.59
C ASN A 117 3.47 7.57 -9.48
N ASP A 118 2.44 8.34 -9.77
CA ASP A 118 1.32 8.48 -8.84
C ASP A 118 0.40 7.26 -8.92
N ILE A 119 -0.01 6.79 -7.76
CA ILE A 119 -0.86 5.61 -7.63
C ILE A 119 -2.32 6.01 -7.77
N TRP A 120 -3.02 5.43 -8.74
CA TRP A 120 -4.45 5.65 -8.97
C TRP A 120 -5.33 4.53 -8.42
N MET A 121 -4.81 3.33 -8.36
CA MET A 121 -5.49 2.19 -7.78
C MET A 121 -4.45 1.24 -7.21
N SER A 122 -4.80 0.56 -6.13
CA SER A 122 -3.95 -0.47 -5.55
C SER A 122 -4.77 -1.61 -4.95
N LYS A 123 -4.15 -2.78 -4.91
CA LYS A 123 -4.62 -3.93 -4.12
C LYS A 123 -3.50 -4.34 -3.21
N GLN A 124 -3.68 -4.18 -1.92
CA GLN A 124 -2.63 -4.37 -0.93
C GLN A 124 -3.06 -5.37 0.14
N THR A 125 -2.14 -6.22 0.51
CA THR A 125 -2.31 -7.19 1.60
C THR A 125 -2.37 -6.45 2.93
N ILE A 126 -3.38 -6.75 3.75
CA ILE A 126 -3.58 -6.11 5.06
C ILE A 126 -3.43 -7.06 6.23
N ASP A 127 -3.30 -8.37 5.98
CA ASP A 127 -2.95 -9.34 7.03
C ASP A 127 -2.23 -10.56 6.46
N PRO A 128 -1.54 -11.36 7.32
CA PRO A 128 -0.79 -12.54 6.88
C PRO A 128 -1.65 -13.64 6.24
N PHE A 129 -2.96 -13.63 6.42
CA PHE A 129 -3.87 -14.62 5.85
C PHE A 129 -4.42 -14.22 4.47
N GLY A 130 -3.81 -13.22 3.84
CA GLY A 130 -4.10 -12.88 2.44
C GLY A 130 -5.27 -11.94 2.22
N LYS A 131 -5.84 -11.34 3.27
CA LYS A 131 -6.85 -10.29 3.09
C LYS A 131 -6.22 -9.08 2.42
N LYS A 132 -6.92 -8.52 1.43
CA LYS A 132 -6.46 -7.36 0.66
C LYS A 132 -7.44 -6.21 0.77
N ALA A 133 -6.90 -5.00 0.77
CA ALA A 133 -7.66 -3.78 0.62
C ALA A 133 -7.49 -3.25 -0.81
N ARG A 134 -8.58 -2.83 -1.43
CA ARG A 134 -8.55 -2.10 -2.70
C ARG A 134 -8.71 -0.63 -2.42
N ILE A 135 -7.79 0.16 -2.92
CA ILE A 135 -7.83 1.63 -2.81
C ILE A 135 -7.89 2.21 -4.22
N THR A 136 -8.88 3.06 -4.45
CA THR A 136 -9.02 3.76 -5.73
C THR A 136 -9.00 5.26 -5.45
N VAL A 137 -8.14 5.98 -6.16
CA VAL A 137 -8.04 7.43 -6.05
C VAL A 137 -9.00 8.06 -7.06
N LEU A 138 -9.91 8.89 -6.57
CA LEU A 138 -10.87 9.59 -7.42
C LEU A 138 -10.28 10.86 -8.03
N LYS A 139 -9.45 11.56 -7.27
CA LYS A 139 -8.85 12.83 -7.65
C LYS A 139 -7.50 12.97 -6.94
N LYS A 140 -6.48 13.42 -7.66
CA LYS A 140 -5.23 13.82 -7.02
C LYS A 140 -5.48 15.04 -6.14
N ASN A 141 -4.94 15.01 -4.91
CA ASN A 141 -4.83 16.22 -4.13
C ASN A 141 -3.85 17.15 -4.84
N SER A 142 -4.38 18.26 -5.33
CA SER A 142 -3.53 19.37 -5.78
C SER A 142 -3.00 20.05 -4.52
N ASP A 143 -1.71 20.05 -4.36
CA ASP A 143 -1.04 20.80 -3.30
C ASP A 143 -1.25 22.30 -3.48
#